data_ca0d738db4ba9965c2ef259defd89090
#
_entry.id   ca0d738db4ba9965c2ef259defd89090
#
_cell.length_a   1.000
_cell.length_b   1.000
_cell.length_c   1.000
_cell.angle_alpha   90.00
_cell.angle_beta   90.00
_cell.angle_gamma   90.00
#
_symmetry.space_group_name_H-M   'P 1'
#
loop_
_entity.id
_entity.type
_entity.pdbx_description
1 polymer ?
#
loop_
_entity_poly.entity_id
_entity_poly.type
_entity_poly.pdbx_seq_one_letter_code
_entity_poly.pdbx_strand_id
1 'polypeptide(L)'
;EKPEQIHAYVKDVAAGRASIKNDEVLRFLGLSDDTLFRSLLYSAGGILIALVMLGSVFLIYNAFHIALNERTHQLGILMSVGATEKQLRNAVLFEALCIGAMGIPLGILVGIPSIQLVLSLVAVNFANILYGNVPLTLVLSAPALAVAAAVSLATLLVSAYLPARKAARTPV
;
A
#
# COMPACT_ATOMS: atom_id res chain seq x y z
N GLU A 1 27.37 0.14 -13.63
CA GLU A 1 26.91 -1.28 -13.71
C GLU A 1 25.73 -1.44 -12.80
N LYS A 2 24.67 -2.09 -13.28
CA LYS A 2 23.44 -2.24 -12.51
C LYS A 2 23.62 -3.37 -11.49
N PRO A 3 23.31 -3.18 -10.21
CA PRO A 3 23.49 -4.20 -9.17
C PRO A 3 22.71 -5.49 -9.45
N GLU A 4 21.63 -5.43 -10.25
CA GLU A 4 20.84 -6.59 -10.69
C GLU A 4 21.63 -7.59 -11.56
N GLN A 5 22.73 -7.15 -12.19
CA GLN A 5 23.56 -7.98 -13.05
C GLN A 5 24.72 -8.67 -12.32
N ILE A 6 24.83 -8.49 -10.99
CA ILE A 6 25.96 -8.99 -10.21
C ILE A 6 26.10 -10.52 -10.27
N HIS A 7 24.99 -11.26 -10.32
CA HIS A 7 25.03 -12.72 -10.41
C HIS A 7 25.52 -13.21 -11.78
N ALA A 8 25.15 -12.52 -12.85
CA ALA A 8 25.63 -12.81 -14.20
C ALA A 8 27.11 -12.44 -14.34
N TYR A 9 27.50 -11.26 -13.84
CA TYR A 9 28.86 -10.76 -13.87
C TYR A 9 29.83 -11.66 -13.08
N VAL A 10 29.44 -12.09 -11.87
CA VAL A 10 30.24 -13.01 -11.05
C VAL A 10 30.43 -14.33 -11.74
N LYS A 11 29.41 -14.85 -12.44
CA LYS A 11 29.51 -16.12 -13.18
C LYS A 11 30.47 -16.02 -14.38
N ASP A 12 30.50 -14.86 -15.04
CA ASP A 12 31.33 -14.60 -16.21
C ASP A 12 32.79 -14.35 -15.80
N VAL A 13 33.04 -13.50 -14.79
CA VAL A 13 34.38 -13.11 -14.32
C VAL A 13 35.05 -14.20 -13.48
N ALA A 14 34.27 -15.00 -12.72
CA ALA A 14 34.82 -16.05 -11.90
C ALA A 14 35.46 -17.20 -12.69
N ALA A 15 35.00 -17.46 -13.94
CA ALA A 15 35.61 -18.42 -14.89
C ALA A 15 36.34 -19.61 -14.22
N GLY A 16 35.77 -20.22 -13.19
CA GLY A 16 36.38 -21.32 -12.44
C GLY A 16 37.24 -20.94 -11.23
N ARG A 17 37.37 -19.63 -10.90
CA ARG A 17 38.04 -19.15 -9.67
C ARG A 17 37.03 -19.01 -8.53
N ALA A 18 37.48 -19.30 -7.28
CA ALA A 18 36.67 -19.06 -6.09
C ALA A 18 36.39 -17.56 -5.94
N SER A 19 35.15 -17.15 -6.10
CA SER A 19 34.70 -15.78 -5.84
C SER A 19 33.94 -15.73 -4.52
N ILE A 20 34.32 -14.84 -3.61
CA ILE A 20 33.61 -14.59 -2.38
C ILE A 20 32.66 -13.40 -2.65
N LYS A 21 31.38 -13.69 -2.66
CA LYS A 21 30.33 -12.64 -2.73
C LYS A 21 30.21 -12.00 -1.35
N ASN A 22 30.10 -10.68 -1.30
CA ASN A 22 29.73 -10.00 -0.06
C ASN A 22 28.22 -10.11 0.14
N ASP A 23 27.79 -11.24 0.72
CA ASP A 23 26.37 -11.54 0.92
C ASP A 23 25.67 -10.55 1.85
N GLU A 24 26.40 -9.90 2.77
CA GLU A 24 25.82 -8.88 3.63
C GLU A 24 25.35 -7.66 2.85
N VAL A 25 26.16 -7.17 1.92
CA VAL A 25 25.79 -6.03 1.04
C VAL A 25 24.65 -6.44 0.11
N LEU A 26 24.68 -7.67 -0.43
CA LEU A 26 23.62 -8.19 -1.28
C LEU A 26 22.29 -8.35 -0.54
N ARG A 27 22.31 -8.67 0.76
CA ARG A 27 21.11 -8.70 1.61
C ARG A 27 20.46 -7.33 1.72
N PHE A 28 21.23 -6.27 1.96
CA PHE A 28 20.70 -4.89 2.03
C PHE A 28 20.13 -4.40 0.70
N LEU A 29 20.68 -4.85 -0.42
CA LEU A 29 20.17 -4.52 -1.76
C LEU A 29 18.98 -5.39 -2.20
N GLY A 30 18.58 -6.38 -1.40
CA GLY A 30 17.52 -7.32 -1.76
C GLY A 30 17.89 -8.31 -2.87
N LEU A 31 19.18 -8.42 -3.20
CA LEU A 31 19.76 -9.24 -4.28
C LEU A 31 20.42 -10.52 -3.74
N SER A 32 20.32 -10.82 -2.46
CA SER A 32 20.85 -12.04 -1.86
C SER A 32 20.09 -13.27 -2.34
N ASP A 33 20.82 -14.34 -2.60
CA ASP A 33 20.26 -15.68 -2.87
C ASP A 33 19.72 -16.36 -1.60
N ASP A 34 19.86 -15.73 -0.43
CA ASP A 34 19.39 -16.29 0.84
C ASP A 34 17.86 -16.27 0.91
N THR A 35 17.29 -17.45 0.72
CA THR A 35 15.83 -17.67 0.73
C THR A 35 15.21 -17.37 2.09
N LEU A 36 15.96 -17.60 3.20
CA LEU A 36 15.47 -17.33 4.56
C LEU A 36 15.33 -15.82 4.79
N PHE A 37 16.34 -15.03 4.42
CA PHE A 37 16.29 -13.59 4.56
C PHE A 37 15.17 -12.97 3.72
N ARG A 38 15.02 -13.40 2.47
CA ARG A 38 13.92 -12.94 1.61
C ARG A 38 12.56 -13.30 2.18
N SER A 39 12.39 -14.53 2.67
CA SER A 39 11.14 -14.98 3.30
C SER A 39 10.80 -14.16 4.53
N LEU A 40 11.77 -13.87 5.40
CA LEU A 40 11.59 -13.01 6.57
C LEU A 40 11.19 -11.58 6.17
N LEU A 41 11.84 -11.02 5.15
CA LEU A 41 11.54 -9.67 4.68
C LEU A 41 10.12 -9.57 4.10
N TYR A 42 9.74 -10.52 3.25
CA TYR A 42 8.38 -10.56 2.67
C TYR A 42 7.30 -10.84 3.72
N SER A 43 7.57 -11.71 4.70
CA SER A 43 6.61 -11.99 5.77
C SER A 43 6.43 -10.78 6.70
N ALA A 44 7.51 -10.12 7.09
CA ALA A 44 7.44 -8.90 7.90
C ALA A 44 6.73 -7.77 7.14
N GLY A 45 7.06 -7.57 5.86
CA GLY A 45 6.37 -6.60 5.01
C GLY A 45 4.89 -6.93 4.84
N GLY A 46 4.55 -8.21 4.65
CA GLY A 46 3.16 -8.67 4.55
C GLY A 46 2.35 -8.41 5.82
N ILE A 47 2.94 -8.66 6.99
CA ILE A 47 2.31 -8.37 8.28
C ILE A 47 2.05 -6.87 8.45
N LEU A 48 3.04 -6.03 8.11
CA LEU A 48 2.88 -4.58 8.18
C LEU A 48 1.78 -4.08 7.25
N ILE A 49 1.75 -4.57 6.01
CA ILE A 49 0.68 -4.24 5.04
C ILE A 49 -0.68 -4.66 5.60
N ALA A 50 -0.79 -5.87 6.16
CA ALA A 50 -2.04 -6.35 6.75
C ALA A 50 -2.52 -5.48 7.91
N LEU A 51 -1.62 -5.06 8.80
CA LEU A 51 -1.94 -4.16 9.92
C LEU A 51 -2.42 -2.79 9.42
N VAL A 52 -1.73 -2.20 8.44
CA VAL A 52 -2.12 -0.93 7.84
C VAL A 52 -3.48 -1.05 7.14
N MET A 53 -3.72 -2.15 6.42
CA MET A 53 -5.02 -2.41 5.78
C MET A 53 -6.15 -2.51 6.80
N LEU A 54 -5.96 -3.26 7.90
CA LEU A 54 -6.97 -3.39 8.96
C LEU A 54 -7.29 -2.04 9.59
N GLY A 55 -6.27 -1.25 9.93
CA GLY A 55 -6.45 0.11 10.45
C GLY A 55 -7.19 1.02 9.47
N SER A 56 -6.83 0.97 8.20
CA SER A 56 -7.47 1.76 7.14
C SER A 56 -8.94 1.36 6.94
N VAL A 57 -9.23 0.06 6.89
CA VAL A 57 -10.62 -0.44 6.80
C VAL A 57 -11.46 0.09 7.96
N PHE A 58 -10.93 0.03 9.18
CA PHE A 58 -11.63 0.51 10.37
C PHE A 58 -11.90 2.02 10.32
N LEU A 59 -10.91 2.82 9.94
CA LEU A 59 -11.06 4.28 9.82
C LEU A 59 -12.05 4.66 8.73
N ILE A 60 -11.94 4.06 7.55
CA ILE A 60 -12.85 4.32 6.43
C ILE A 60 -14.27 3.89 6.77
N TYR A 61 -14.43 2.71 7.39
CA TYR A 61 -15.74 2.23 7.86
C TYR A 61 -16.40 3.23 8.82
N ASN A 62 -15.65 3.70 9.81
CA ASN A 62 -16.18 4.65 10.79
C ASN A 62 -16.55 6.00 10.13
N ALA A 63 -15.72 6.50 9.22
CA ALA A 63 -16.01 7.74 8.51
C ALA A 63 -17.30 7.64 7.69
N PHE A 64 -17.46 6.55 6.92
CA PHE A 64 -18.70 6.30 6.17
C PHE A 64 -19.91 6.09 7.08
N HIS A 65 -19.72 5.38 8.19
CA HIS A 65 -20.81 5.15 9.15
C HIS A 65 -21.34 6.46 9.75
N ILE A 66 -20.45 7.38 10.12
CA ILE A 66 -20.83 8.71 10.64
C ILE A 66 -21.51 9.51 9.54
N ALA A 67 -20.91 9.63 8.37
CA ALA A 67 -21.46 10.41 7.25
C ALA A 67 -22.85 9.89 6.82
N LEU A 68 -23.06 8.57 6.81
CA LEU A 68 -24.34 7.97 6.47
C LEU A 68 -25.39 8.18 7.57
N ASN A 69 -25.01 8.13 8.85
CA ASN A 69 -25.93 8.41 9.96
C ASN A 69 -26.46 9.86 9.91
N GLU A 70 -25.60 10.81 9.57
CA GLU A 70 -25.99 12.23 9.39
C GLU A 70 -26.99 12.39 8.24
N ARG A 71 -26.89 11.56 7.20
CA ARG A 71 -27.74 11.60 6.00
C ARG A 71 -28.92 10.62 6.04
N THR A 72 -29.11 9.88 7.13
CA THR A 72 -30.16 8.83 7.22
C THR A 72 -31.56 9.41 6.92
N HIS A 73 -31.89 10.62 7.41
CA HIS A 73 -33.16 11.28 7.13
C HIS A 73 -33.35 11.59 5.62
N GLN A 74 -32.29 12.05 4.94
CA GLN A 74 -32.32 12.31 3.50
C GLN A 74 -32.50 11.02 2.70
N LEU A 75 -31.83 9.93 3.11
CA LEU A 75 -31.97 8.61 2.51
C LEU A 75 -33.38 8.05 2.73
N GLY A 76 -33.97 8.30 3.88
CA GLY A 76 -35.37 7.93 4.19
C GLY A 76 -36.36 8.64 3.27
N ILE A 77 -36.19 9.94 3.03
CA ILE A 77 -37.01 10.70 2.07
C ILE A 77 -36.90 10.11 0.66
N LEU A 78 -35.68 9.76 0.22
CA LEU A 78 -35.50 9.12 -1.09
C LEU A 78 -36.24 7.78 -1.21
N MET A 79 -36.24 6.98 -0.13
CA MET A 79 -36.97 5.70 -0.09
C MET A 79 -38.50 5.95 -0.14
N SER A 80 -38.99 6.98 0.53
CA SER A 80 -40.41 7.35 0.52
C SER A 80 -40.91 7.76 -0.87
N VAL A 81 -40.02 8.30 -1.72
CA VAL A 81 -40.30 8.65 -3.14
C VAL A 81 -40.10 7.46 -4.09
N GLY A 82 -39.73 6.27 -3.55
CA GLY A 82 -39.65 5.01 -4.31
C GLY A 82 -38.23 4.59 -4.72
N ALA A 83 -37.19 5.16 -4.13
CA ALA A 83 -35.82 4.67 -4.37
C ALA A 83 -35.65 3.25 -3.80
N THR A 84 -35.03 2.38 -4.58
CA THR A 84 -34.74 1.01 -4.14
C THR A 84 -33.46 0.92 -3.32
N GLU A 85 -33.34 -0.07 -2.41
CA GLU A 85 -32.14 -0.34 -1.62
C GLU A 85 -30.87 -0.45 -2.50
N LYS A 86 -31.02 -1.03 -3.70
CA LYS A 86 -29.90 -1.18 -4.66
C LYS A 86 -29.43 0.17 -5.19
N GLN A 87 -30.34 1.08 -5.50
CA GLN A 87 -30.00 2.43 -5.98
C GLN A 87 -29.28 3.21 -4.89
N LEU A 88 -29.78 3.15 -3.65
CA LEU A 88 -29.17 3.81 -2.52
C LEU A 88 -27.75 3.32 -2.26
N ARG A 89 -27.57 1.99 -2.21
CA ARG A 89 -26.25 1.39 -2.02
C ARG A 89 -25.29 1.76 -3.13
N ASN A 90 -25.74 1.73 -4.39
CA ASN A 90 -24.91 2.09 -5.53
C ASN A 90 -24.52 3.58 -5.49
N ALA A 91 -25.39 4.47 -5.07
CA ALA A 91 -25.08 5.88 -4.89
C ALA A 91 -23.96 6.09 -3.84
N VAL A 92 -24.03 5.40 -2.70
CA VAL A 92 -22.98 5.46 -1.67
C VAL A 92 -21.66 4.86 -2.16
N LEU A 93 -21.70 3.75 -2.91
CA LEU A 93 -20.49 3.16 -3.49
C LEU A 93 -19.87 4.06 -4.58
N PHE A 94 -20.70 4.77 -5.36
CA PHE A 94 -20.23 5.74 -6.33
C PHE A 94 -19.56 6.94 -5.63
N GLU A 95 -20.14 7.44 -4.53
CA GLU A 95 -19.52 8.48 -3.69
C GLU A 95 -18.16 8.02 -3.16
N ALA A 96 -18.07 6.79 -2.65
CA ALA A 96 -16.81 6.18 -2.22
C ALA A 96 -15.78 6.12 -3.35
N LEU A 97 -16.21 5.75 -4.55
CA LEU A 97 -15.34 5.67 -5.73
C LEU A 97 -14.82 7.04 -6.15
N CYS A 98 -15.67 8.09 -6.10
CA CYS A 98 -15.25 9.46 -6.35
C CYS A 98 -14.21 9.94 -5.32
N ILE A 99 -14.41 9.64 -4.04
CA ILE A 99 -13.45 9.95 -2.98
C ILE A 99 -12.13 9.20 -3.22
N GLY A 100 -12.20 7.91 -3.59
CA GLY A 100 -11.02 7.11 -3.94
C GLY A 100 -10.26 7.63 -5.14
N ALA A 101 -10.97 8.08 -6.18
CA ALA A 101 -10.37 8.64 -7.40
C ALA A 101 -9.53 9.90 -7.13
N MET A 102 -9.87 10.67 -6.10
CA MET A 102 -9.08 11.82 -5.65
C MET A 102 -8.07 11.43 -4.57
N GLY A 103 -8.48 10.62 -3.60
CA GLY A 103 -7.67 10.24 -2.45
C GLY A 103 -6.46 9.37 -2.79
N ILE A 104 -6.61 8.41 -3.72
CA ILE A 104 -5.53 7.50 -4.10
C ILE A 104 -4.37 8.25 -4.77
N PRO A 105 -4.59 9.10 -5.81
CA PRO A 105 -3.50 9.89 -6.39
C PRO A 105 -2.84 10.85 -5.40
N LEU A 106 -3.63 11.52 -4.55
CA LEU A 106 -3.11 12.39 -3.50
C LEU A 106 -2.27 11.59 -2.48
N GLY A 107 -2.72 10.41 -2.09
CA GLY A 107 -1.98 9.51 -1.21
C GLY A 107 -0.63 9.09 -1.80
N ILE A 108 -0.58 8.77 -3.08
CA ILE A 108 0.67 8.46 -3.80
C ILE A 108 1.58 9.69 -3.85
N LEU A 109 1.04 10.84 -4.18
CA LEU A 109 1.79 12.10 -4.32
C LEU A 109 2.43 12.56 -3.00
N VAL A 110 1.76 12.35 -1.87
CA VAL A 110 2.31 12.63 -0.53
C VAL A 110 3.18 11.46 -0.03
N GLY A 111 2.81 10.22 -0.33
CA GLY A 111 3.51 9.03 0.12
C GLY A 111 4.94 8.92 -0.42
N ILE A 112 5.14 9.21 -1.71
CA ILE A 112 6.47 9.13 -2.34
C ILE A 112 7.49 10.05 -1.65
N PRO A 113 7.24 11.37 -1.49
CA PRO A 113 8.17 12.24 -0.78
C PRO A 113 8.36 11.85 0.69
N SER A 114 7.32 11.35 1.34
CA SER A 114 7.41 10.89 2.74
C SER A 114 8.37 9.72 2.89
N ILE A 115 8.29 8.72 2.00
CA ILE A 115 9.23 7.59 1.99
C ILE A 115 10.65 8.07 1.71
N GLN A 116 10.82 8.99 0.75
CA GLN A 116 12.14 9.54 0.42
C GLN A 116 12.76 10.28 1.61
N LEU A 117 11.96 11.03 2.36
CA LEU A 117 12.39 11.70 3.58
C LEU A 117 12.83 10.70 4.65
N VAL A 118 12.05 9.64 4.89
CA VAL A 118 12.41 8.58 5.84
C VAL A 118 13.70 7.89 5.41
N LEU A 119 13.84 7.54 4.13
CA LEU A 119 15.06 6.92 3.61
C LEU A 119 16.29 7.82 3.79
N SER A 120 16.17 9.13 3.57
CA SER A 120 17.27 10.06 3.77
C SER A 120 17.72 10.15 5.24
N LEU A 121 16.75 10.19 6.17
CA LEU A 121 17.04 10.18 7.61
C LEU A 121 17.70 8.87 8.07
N VAL A 122 17.22 7.74 7.55
CA VAL A 122 17.78 6.41 7.83
C VAL A 122 19.18 6.31 7.25
N ALA A 123 19.40 6.75 6.00
CA ALA A 123 20.71 6.70 5.34
C ALA A 123 21.79 7.44 6.14
N VAL A 124 21.49 8.61 6.69
CA VAL A 124 22.42 9.39 7.53
C VAL A 124 22.82 8.61 8.80
N ASN A 125 21.86 7.96 9.46
CA ASN A 125 22.13 7.18 10.65
C ASN A 125 22.90 5.87 10.35
N PHE A 126 22.57 5.21 9.23
CA PHE A 126 23.25 3.98 8.79
C PHE A 126 24.68 4.23 8.31
N ALA A 127 24.96 5.37 7.64
CA ALA A 127 26.31 5.74 7.23
C ALA A 127 27.27 5.83 8.43
N ASN A 128 26.77 6.29 9.58
CA ASN A 128 27.57 6.37 10.82
C ASN A 128 27.84 5.00 11.47
N ILE A 129 27.01 3.99 11.20
CA ILE A 129 27.13 2.65 11.81
C ILE A 129 27.97 1.71 10.93
N LEU A 130 27.84 1.79 9.60
CA LEU A 130 28.39 0.82 8.65
C LEU A 130 29.73 1.27 8.01
N TYR A 131 30.33 2.39 8.44
CA TYR A 131 31.59 2.93 7.87
C TYR A 131 31.60 3.03 6.33
N GLY A 132 30.43 3.12 5.70
CA GLY A 132 30.29 3.21 4.25
C GLY A 132 29.08 4.00 3.81
N ASN A 133 29.26 4.85 2.79
CA ASN A 133 28.18 5.58 2.17
C ASN A 133 27.39 4.62 1.26
N VAL A 134 26.39 3.95 1.82
CA VAL A 134 25.43 3.16 1.01
C VAL A 134 24.30 4.10 0.58
N PRO A 135 24.20 4.47 -0.71
CA PRO A 135 23.11 5.32 -1.17
C PRO A 135 21.81 4.51 -1.14
N LEU A 136 20.95 4.79 -0.16
CA LEU A 136 19.57 4.27 -0.15
C LEU A 136 18.75 5.07 -1.15
N THR A 137 18.56 4.52 -2.34
CA THR A 137 17.77 5.15 -3.40
C THR A 137 16.37 4.54 -3.45
N LEU A 138 15.36 5.41 -3.57
CA LEU A 138 13.99 4.97 -3.78
C LEU A 138 13.83 4.49 -5.24
N VAL A 139 13.61 3.19 -5.43
CA VAL A 139 13.29 2.63 -6.74
C VAL A 139 11.76 2.54 -6.87
N LEU A 140 11.21 3.44 -7.70
CA LEU A 140 9.77 3.45 -8.01
C LEU A 140 9.51 2.51 -9.18
N SER A 141 8.72 1.49 -8.93
CA SER A 141 8.26 0.55 -9.95
C SER A 141 6.81 0.85 -10.32
N ALA A 142 6.54 1.12 -11.60
CA ALA A 142 5.17 1.37 -12.09
C ALA A 142 4.19 0.23 -11.75
N PRO A 143 4.54 -1.07 -11.90
CA PRO A 143 3.65 -2.15 -11.49
C PRO A 143 3.40 -2.16 -9.97
N ALA A 144 4.37 -1.81 -9.13
CA ALA A 144 4.15 -1.72 -7.68
C ALA A 144 3.15 -0.62 -7.32
N LEU A 145 3.23 0.55 -7.97
CA LEU A 145 2.26 1.64 -7.80
C LEU A 145 0.85 1.22 -8.25
N ALA A 146 0.74 0.49 -9.37
CA ALA A 146 -0.53 -0.02 -9.85
C ALA A 146 -1.16 -1.02 -8.87
N VAL A 147 -0.36 -1.93 -8.31
CA VAL A 147 -0.81 -2.88 -7.28
C VAL A 147 -1.25 -2.14 -6.02
N ALA A 148 -0.48 -1.15 -5.56
CA ALA A 148 -0.83 -0.33 -4.39
C ALA A 148 -2.15 0.41 -4.60
N ALA A 149 -2.36 1.02 -5.78
CA ALA A 149 -3.61 1.69 -6.13
C ALA A 149 -4.79 0.71 -6.17
N ALA A 150 -4.61 -0.48 -6.75
CA ALA A 150 -5.65 -1.52 -6.81
C ALA A 150 -6.03 -2.03 -5.41
N VAL A 151 -5.05 -2.28 -4.55
CA VAL A 151 -5.27 -2.69 -3.15
C VAL A 151 -5.99 -1.59 -2.37
N SER A 152 -5.60 -0.32 -2.55
CA SER A 152 -6.25 0.83 -1.91
C SER A 152 -7.72 0.96 -2.35
N LEU A 153 -7.98 0.80 -3.63
CA LEU A 153 -9.35 0.84 -4.18
C LEU A 153 -10.20 -0.31 -3.63
N ALA A 154 -9.66 -1.53 -3.60
CA ALA A 154 -10.35 -2.69 -3.04
C ALA A 154 -10.66 -2.48 -1.54
N THR A 155 -9.70 -1.99 -0.77
CA THR A 155 -9.87 -1.67 0.66
C THR A 155 -10.98 -0.64 0.87
N LEU A 156 -11.00 0.42 0.07
CA LEU A 156 -12.02 1.47 0.11
C LEU A 156 -13.42 0.89 -0.17
N LEU A 157 -13.57 0.12 -1.25
CA LEU A 157 -14.85 -0.45 -1.64
C LEU A 157 -15.39 -1.44 -0.61
N VAL A 158 -14.52 -2.29 -0.07
CA VAL A 158 -14.90 -3.24 1.01
C VAL A 158 -15.35 -2.48 2.25
N SER A 159 -14.62 -1.42 2.64
CA SER A 159 -14.93 -0.62 3.83
C SER A 159 -16.23 0.17 3.68
N ALA A 160 -16.53 0.67 2.48
CA ALA A 160 -17.75 1.42 2.18
C ALA A 160 -18.97 0.50 2.00
N TYR A 161 -18.79 -0.74 1.57
CA TYR A 161 -19.88 -1.67 1.26
C TYR A 161 -20.73 -2.02 2.49
N LEU A 162 -20.10 -2.29 3.62
CA LEU A 162 -20.78 -2.68 4.88
C LEU A 162 -21.72 -1.57 5.39
N PRO A 163 -21.24 -0.31 5.59
CA PRO A 163 -22.13 0.77 6.03
C PRO A 163 -23.16 1.14 4.97
N ALA A 164 -22.83 1.08 3.67
CA ALA A 164 -23.78 1.32 2.59
C ALA A 164 -24.96 0.32 2.60
N ARG A 165 -24.66 -0.96 2.84
CA ARG A 165 -25.70 -2.00 2.98
C ARG A 165 -26.57 -1.78 4.21
N LYS A 166 -25.96 -1.36 5.32
CA LYS A 166 -26.71 -1.09 6.56
C LYS A 166 -27.63 0.11 6.40
N ALA A 167 -27.13 1.21 5.84
CA ALA A 167 -27.91 2.43 5.60
C ALA A 167 -29.12 2.19 4.65
N ALA A 168 -28.92 1.36 3.62
CA ALA A 168 -29.99 1.01 2.68
C ALA A 168 -31.10 0.11 3.27
N ARG A 169 -30.89 -0.49 4.44
CA ARG A 169 -31.83 -1.40 5.13
C ARG A 169 -32.49 -0.82 6.36
N THR A 170 -32.12 0.39 6.77
CA THR A 170 -32.79 1.04 7.94
C THR A 170 -34.17 1.46 7.52
N PRO A 171 -35.24 0.84 8.11
CA PRO A 171 -36.61 1.29 7.86
C PRO A 171 -36.77 2.68 8.47
N VAL A 172 -37.50 3.53 7.77
CA VAL A 172 -37.94 4.86 8.25
C VAL A 172 -39.07 4.68 9.24
#